data_e7ef5e896eca92b1a50b02a4561b3d3b
#
_entry.id   e7ef5e896eca92b1a50b02a4561b3d3b
#
_cell.length_a   1.000
_cell.length_b   1.000
_cell.length_c   1.000
_cell.angle_alpha   90.00
_cell.angle_beta   90.00
_cell.angle_gamma   90.00
#
_symmetry.space_group_name_H-M   'P 1'
#
loop_
_entity.id
_entity.type
_entity.pdbx_description
1 polymer ?
#
loop_
_entity_poly.entity_id
_entity_poly.type
_entity_poly.pdbx_seq_one_letter_code
_entity_poly.pdbx_strand_id
1 'polypeptide(L)'
;MYKLYNSWLLEKQTLPYFNSMINMVIGLFCLLVWMISRKESAFFWFAMVSFLWVAYSSMVVYSDPIPFLSSTQLERIQNIIFCFYVTIGCLGAWRFAGFHFPRMEKALFCFAIIASTCIALSPVEYAAQVIQGFFSITVLIFIAKCISYPYFAYKSRLPETYFLAVTYLVFIPIAIHDAIFMSTLQGKPLSPYTAPFSSAVIGFVLAFR
;
A
#
# COMPACT_ATOMS: atom_id res chain seq x y z
N MET A 1 -22.87 -5.10 -27.20
CA MET A 1 -21.76 -4.15 -27.19
C MET A 1 -21.83 -3.14 -26.05
N TYR A 2 -22.94 -2.40 -25.87
CA TYR A 2 -23.10 -1.37 -24.84
C TYR A 2 -22.93 -1.89 -23.40
N LYS A 3 -23.45 -3.06 -23.05
CA LYS A 3 -23.28 -3.67 -21.71
C LYS A 3 -21.83 -4.07 -21.41
N LEU A 4 -21.11 -4.57 -22.40
CA LEU A 4 -19.69 -4.93 -22.27
C LEU A 4 -18.79 -3.71 -22.12
N TYR A 5 -19.10 -2.62 -22.83
CA TYR A 5 -18.39 -1.36 -22.69
C TYR A 5 -18.61 -0.72 -21.32
N ASN A 6 -19.85 -0.68 -20.82
CA ASN A 6 -20.16 -0.15 -19.49
C ASN A 6 -19.55 -0.99 -18.37
N SER A 7 -19.55 -2.32 -18.47
CA SER A 7 -18.87 -3.15 -17.47
C SER A 7 -17.37 -2.96 -17.47
N TRP A 8 -16.75 -2.78 -18.63
CA TRP A 8 -15.32 -2.50 -18.76
C TRP A 8 -14.97 -1.11 -18.16
N LEU A 9 -15.80 -0.11 -18.41
CA LEU A 9 -15.61 1.27 -17.90
C LEU A 9 -15.80 1.34 -16.37
N LEU A 10 -16.76 0.60 -15.84
CA LEU A 10 -16.98 0.43 -14.40
C LEU A 10 -15.79 -0.24 -13.73
N GLU A 11 -15.29 -1.33 -14.29
CA GLU A 11 -14.19 -2.08 -13.70
C GLU A 11 -12.84 -1.37 -13.81
N LYS A 12 -12.51 -0.75 -14.95
CA LYS A 12 -11.17 -0.16 -15.16
C LYS A 12 -11.00 1.27 -14.68
N GLN A 13 -12.09 2.03 -14.62
CA GLN A 13 -12.01 3.45 -14.22
C GLN A 13 -12.80 3.73 -12.95
N THR A 14 -14.10 3.45 -12.94
CA THR A 14 -14.99 3.92 -11.86
C THR A 14 -14.66 3.30 -10.51
N LEU A 15 -14.42 1.99 -10.43
CA LEU A 15 -14.11 1.31 -9.18
C LEU A 15 -12.77 1.75 -8.57
N PRO A 16 -11.64 1.81 -9.32
CA PRO A 16 -10.38 2.30 -8.76
C PRO A 16 -10.45 3.77 -8.34
N TYR A 17 -11.15 4.64 -9.08
CA TYR A 17 -11.36 6.03 -8.66
C TYR A 17 -12.16 6.14 -7.38
N PHE A 18 -13.28 5.42 -7.28
CA PHE A 18 -14.11 5.40 -6.08
C PHE A 18 -13.32 4.91 -4.86
N ASN A 19 -12.51 3.88 -5.05
CA ASN A 19 -11.61 3.37 -4.04
C ASN A 19 -10.56 4.41 -3.59
N SER A 20 -9.94 5.11 -4.54
CA SER A 20 -8.98 6.17 -4.24
C SER A 20 -9.64 7.34 -3.49
N MET A 21 -10.88 7.71 -3.84
CA MET A 21 -11.65 8.72 -3.12
C MET A 21 -11.93 8.32 -1.67
N ILE A 22 -12.35 7.07 -1.42
CA ILE A 22 -12.57 6.55 -0.07
C ILE A 22 -11.28 6.62 0.75
N ASN A 23 -10.17 6.15 0.20
CA ASN A 23 -8.87 6.20 0.87
C ASN A 23 -8.40 7.63 1.15
N MET A 24 -8.65 8.56 0.24
CA MET A 24 -8.34 9.98 0.43
C MET A 24 -9.14 10.56 1.59
N VAL A 25 -10.45 10.30 1.65
CA VAL A 25 -11.31 10.77 2.75
C VAL A 25 -10.85 10.20 4.09
N ILE A 26 -10.56 8.91 4.15
CA ILE A 26 -10.05 8.26 5.38
C ILE A 26 -8.69 8.83 5.78
N GLY A 27 -7.78 9.03 4.82
CA GLY A 27 -6.49 9.65 5.07
C GLY A 27 -6.62 11.05 5.67
N LEU A 28 -7.51 11.89 5.11
CA LEU A 28 -7.80 13.22 5.63
C LEU A 28 -8.42 13.16 7.03
N PHE A 29 -9.39 12.26 7.25
CA PHE A 29 -9.99 12.06 8.57
C PHE A 29 -8.95 11.67 9.61
N CYS A 30 -8.10 10.68 9.32
CA CYS A 30 -7.01 10.27 10.20
C CYS A 30 -6.05 11.43 10.48
N LEU A 31 -5.72 12.23 9.48
CA LEU A 31 -4.84 13.38 9.64
C LEU A 31 -5.48 14.43 10.57
N LEU A 32 -6.76 14.75 10.39
CA LEU A 32 -7.49 15.68 11.26
C LEU A 32 -7.55 15.18 12.69
N VAL A 33 -7.86 13.91 12.93
CA VAL A 33 -7.86 13.33 14.28
C VAL A 33 -6.48 13.43 14.93
N TRP A 34 -5.41 13.14 14.17
CA TRP A 34 -4.07 13.30 14.68
C TRP A 34 -3.71 14.76 14.97
N MET A 35 -4.18 15.71 14.17
CA MET A 35 -3.95 17.14 14.43
C MET A 35 -4.60 17.60 15.74
N ILE A 36 -5.77 17.05 16.07
CA ILE A 36 -6.49 17.33 17.33
C ILE A 36 -5.84 16.58 18.50
N SER A 37 -5.51 15.31 18.29
CA SER A 37 -4.95 14.44 19.33
C SER A 37 -3.56 13.93 18.95
N ARG A 38 -2.54 14.78 19.16
CA ARG A 38 -1.13 14.49 18.82
C ARG A 38 -0.55 13.26 19.55
N LYS A 39 -1.19 12.82 20.63
CA LYS A 39 -0.75 11.64 21.41
C LYS A 39 -0.97 10.34 20.65
N GLU A 40 -1.96 10.30 19.75
CA GLU A 40 -2.34 9.12 18.99
C GLU A 40 -1.58 9.07 17.65
N SER A 41 -0.30 8.73 17.73
CA SER A 41 0.58 8.66 16.54
C SER A 41 0.12 7.65 15.47
N ALA A 42 -0.70 6.65 15.83
CA ALA A 42 -1.24 5.66 14.92
C ALA A 42 -2.04 6.31 13.78
N PHE A 43 -2.83 7.35 14.07
CA PHE A 43 -3.63 8.05 13.06
C PHE A 43 -2.74 8.73 12.00
N PHE A 44 -1.61 9.30 12.42
CA PHE A 44 -0.63 9.87 11.48
C PHE A 44 -0.11 8.80 10.49
N TRP A 45 0.26 7.63 11.00
CA TRP A 45 0.77 6.56 10.15
C TRP A 45 -0.29 6.02 9.19
N PHE A 46 -1.54 5.87 9.64
CA PHE A 46 -2.65 5.49 8.77
C PHE A 46 -2.94 6.53 7.70
N ALA A 47 -2.90 7.83 8.03
CA ALA A 47 -3.03 8.89 7.05
C ALA A 47 -1.95 8.81 5.96
N MET A 48 -0.68 8.63 6.36
CA MET A 48 0.45 8.50 5.44
C MET A 48 0.31 7.28 4.53
N VAL A 49 -0.09 6.12 5.08
CA VAL A 49 -0.36 4.90 4.32
C VAL A 49 -1.48 5.12 3.30
N SER A 50 -2.57 5.79 3.70
CA SER A 50 -3.71 6.08 2.82
C SER A 50 -3.30 7.00 1.66
N PHE A 51 -2.56 8.06 1.93
CA PHE A 51 -2.08 8.98 0.88
C PHE A 51 -1.11 8.31 -0.09
N LEU A 52 -0.18 7.50 0.41
CA LEU A 52 0.73 6.74 -0.44
C LEU A 52 -0.01 5.71 -1.30
N TRP A 53 -1.04 5.07 -0.74
CA TRP A 53 -1.89 4.17 -1.52
C TRP A 53 -2.65 4.90 -2.62
N VAL A 54 -3.23 6.07 -2.34
CA VAL A 54 -3.89 6.91 -3.35
C VAL A 54 -2.91 7.31 -4.44
N ALA A 55 -1.71 7.76 -4.07
CA ALA A 55 -0.68 8.11 -5.04
C ALA A 55 -0.24 6.92 -5.91
N TYR A 56 -0.07 5.74 -5.32
CA TYR A 56 0.24 4.50 -6.03
C TYR A 56 -0.89 4.09 -6.98
N SER A 57 -2.13 4.02 -6.47
CA SER A 57 -3.28 3.56 -7.24
C SER A 57 -3.68 4.53 -8.35
N SER A 58 -3.51 5.84 -8.15
CA SER A 58 -3.77 6.82 -9.21
C SER A 58 -2.86 6.60 -10.41
N MET A 59 -1.59 6.24 -10.21
CA MET A 59 -0.66 5.96 -11.30
C MET A 59 -0.95 4.65 -12.04
N VAL A 60 -1.55 3.66 -11.34
CA VAL A 60 -2.01 2.40 -11.98
C VAL A 60 -3.23 2.64 -12.87
N VAL A 61 -4.11 3.56 -12.46
CA VAL A 61 -5.38 3.85 -13.16
C VAL A 61 -5.18 4.80 -14.34
N TYR A 62 -4.25 5.75 -14.23
CA TYR A 62 -3.90 6.65 -15.33
C TYR A 62 -3.13 5.87 -16.42
N SER A 63 -3.88 5.23 -17.32
CA SER A 63 -3.34 4.55 -18.50
C SER A 63 -2.95 5.53 -19.62
N ASP A 64 -3.42 6.78 -19.53
CA ASP A 64 -3.09 7.79 -20.54
C ASP A 64 -1.67 8.32 -20.30
N PRO A 65 -0.86 8.42 -21.35
CA PRO A 65 0.49 8.96 -21.24
C PRO A 65 0.43 10.40 -20.72
N ILE A 66 0.97 10.62 -19.53
CA ILE A 66 1.15 11.98 -19.02
C ILE A 66 2.11 12.66 -19.99
N PRO A 67 1.73 13.79 -20.62
CA PRO A 67 2.47 14.36 -21.76
C PRO A 67 3.94 14.71 -21.48
N PHE A 68 4.37 14.69 -20.21
CA PHE A 68 5.72 15.05 -19.79
C PHE A 68 6.52 13.90 -19.17
N LEU A 69 5.94 12.69 -19.03
CA LEU A 69 6.59 11.55 -18.38
C LEU A 69 6.63 10.35 -19.33
N SER A 70 7.82 9.76 -19.50
CA SER A 70 7.93 8.49 -20.21
C SER A 70 7.31 7.35 -19.38
N SER A 71 6.86 6.27 -20.03
CA SER A 71 6.34 5.09 -19.35
C SER A 71 7.32 4.54 -18.31
N THR A 72 8.61 4.53 -18.62
CA THR A 72 9.67 4.10 -17.70
C THR A 72 9.78 5.01 -16.47
N GLN A 73 9.61 6.32 -16.63
CA GLN A 73 9.63 7.26 -15.51
C GLN A 73 8.41 7.06 -14.60
N LEU A 74 7.24 6.85 -15.18
CA LEU A 74 6.02 6.56 -14.44
C LEU A 74 6.16 5.28 -13.60
N GLU A 75 6.69 4.23 -14.21
CA GLU A 75 6.95 2.95 -13.54
C GLU A 75 7.96 3.10 -12.39
N ARG A 76 9.01 3.88 -12.56
CA ARG A 76 9.98 4.20 -11.49
C ARG A 76 9.31 4.90 -10.32
N ILE A 77 8.54 5.96 -10.57
CA ILE A 77 7.85 6.71 -9.52
C ILE A 77 6.86 5.82 -8.78
N GLN A 78 6.10 5.01 -9.50
CA GLN A 78 5.15 4.06 -8.94
C GLN A 78 5.84 3.08 -7.98
N ASN A 79 6.96 2.49 -8.38
CA ASN A 79 7.70 1.55 -7.53
C ASN A 79 8.34 2.21 -6.31
N ILE A 80 8.84 3.44 -6.45
CA ILE A 80 9.35 4.23 -5.32
C ILE A 80 8.23 4.48 -4.29
N ILE A 81 7.05 4.90 -4.75
CA ILE A 81 5.89 5.11 -3.88
C ILE A 81 5.50 3.81 -3.18
N PHE A 82 5.52 2.68 -3.89
CA PHE A 82 5.22 1.36 -3.33
C PHE A 82 6.21 0.95 -2.24
N CYS A 83 7.51 1.18 -2.42
CA CYS A 83 8.53 0.94 -1.38
C CYS A 83 8.26 1.75 -0.10
N PHE A 84 7.92 3.03 -0.23
CA PHE A 84 7.55 3.86 0.92
C PHE A 84 6.22 3.44 1.54
N TYR A 85 5.22 3.08 0.74
CA TYR A 85 3.93 2.56 1.22
C TYR A 85 4.12 1.34 2.12
N VAL A 86 4.90 0.35 1.70
CA VAL A 86 5.17 -0.86 2.48
C VAL A 86 5.97 -0.52 3.74
N THR A 87 7.00 0.31 3.64
CA THR A 87 7.83 0.72 4.77
C THR A 87 6.99 1.43 5.83
N ILE A 88 6.24 2.46 5.47
CA ILE A 88 5.39 3.22 6.40
C ILE A 88 4.26 2.35 6.93
N GLY A 89 3.72 1.43 6.11
CA GLY A 89 2.73 0.46 6.53
C GLY A 89 3.25 -0.54 7.59
N CYS A 90 4.52 -0.94 7.53
CA CYS A 90 5.15 -1.75 8.57
C CYS A 90 5.28 -0.96 9.88
N LEU A 91 5.78 0.26 9.81
CA LEU A 91 5.93 1.12 10.99
C LEU A 91 4.57 1.41 11.66
N GLY A 92 3.59 1.80 10.87
CA GLY A 92 2.23 2.07 11.35
C GLY A 92 1.61 0.87 12.05
N ALA A 93 1.76 -0.33 11.46
CA ALA A 93 1.25 -1.57 12.04
C ALA A 93 1.91 -1.90 13.40
N TRP A 94 3.24 -1.80 13.51
CA TRP A 94 3.94 -2.05 14.78
C TRP A 94 3.56 -1.04 15.85
N ARG A 95 3.52 0.24 15.51
CA ARG A 95 3.14 1.31 16.45
C ARG A 95 1.69 1.19 16.88
N PHE A 96 0.81 0.78 16.00
CA PHE A 96 -0.58 0.51 16.34
C PHE A 96 -0.72 -0.64 17.37
N ALA A 97 0.09 -1.68 17.24
CA ALA A 97 0.17 -2.77 18.21
C ALA A 97 0.96 -2.41 19.49
N GLY A 98 1.47 -1.18 19.62
CA GLY A 98 2.23 -0.72 20.78
C GLY A 98 3.71 -1.12 20.79
N PHE A 99 4.24 -1.62 19.67
CA PHE A 99 5.64 -2.04 19.58
C PHE A 99 6.51 -1.01 18.87
N HIS A 100 7.73 -0.87 19.37
CA HIS A 100 8.78 -0.03 18.80
C HIS A 100 10.02 -0.86 18.52
N PHE A 101 10.43 -0.93 17.26
CA PHE A 101 11.62 -1.67 16.80
C PHE A 101 12.61 -0.73 16.10
N PRO A 102 13.36 0.12 16.84
CA PRO A 102 14.17 1.19 16.24
C PRO A 102 15.22 0.67 15.24
N ARG A 103 15.75 -0.53 15.43
CA ARG A 103 16.71 -1.13 14.48
C ARG A 103 16.02 -1.56 13.18
N MET A 104 14.86 -2.20 13.28
CA MET A 104 14.07 -2.63 12.12
C MET A 104 13.51 -1.43 11.36
N GLU A 105 13.01 -0.43 12.07
CA GLU A 105 12.51 0.82 11.48
C GLU A 105 13.62 1.51 10.66
N LYS A 106 14.82 1.66 11.23
CA LYS A 106 15.99 2.21 10.53
C LYS A 106 16.36 1.37 9.30
N ALA A 107 16.39 0.04 9.43
CA ALA A 107 16.72 -0.85 8.33
C ALA A 107 15.71 -0.73 7.17
N LEU A 108 14.40 -0.64 7.47
CA LEU A 108 13.37 -0.43 6.45
C LEU A 108 13.48 0.93 5.75
N PHE A 109 13.75 1.99 6.50
CA PHE A 109 13.98 3.31 5.90
C PHE A 109 15.25 3.32 5.03
N CYS A 110 16.37 2.74 5.50
CA CYS A 110 17.57 2.59 4.70
C CYS A 110 17.29 1.80 3.41
N PHE A 111 16.54 0.68 3.50
CA PHE A 111 16.12 -0.08 2.34
C PHE A 111 15.30 0.78 1.36
N ALA A 112 14.29 1.50 1.83
CA ALA A 112 13.45 2.35 0.99
C ALA A 112 14.26 3.44 0.28
N ILE A 113 15.21 4.08 0.97
CA ILE A 113 16.08 5.11 0.39
C ILE A 113 17.02 4.49 -0.67
N ILE A 114 17.67 3.37 -0.35
CA ILE A 114 18.57 2.68 -1.28
C ILE A 114 17.79 2.23 -2.52
N ALA A 115 16.65 1.56 -2.34
CA ALA A 115 15.78 1.12 -3.43
C ALA A 115 15.36 2.29 -4.31
N SER A 116 14.91 3.39 -3.72
CA SER A 116 14.48 4.59 -4.44
C SER A 116 15.64 5.21 -5.24
N THR A 117 16.81 5.29 -4.65
CA THR A 117 17.99 5.83 -5.32
C THR A 117 18.43 4.92 -6.48
N CYS A 118 18.49 3.60 -6.26
CA CYS A 118 18.82 2.64 -7.31
C CYS A 118 17.82 2.66 -8.45
N ILE A 119 16.51 2.70 -8.17
CA ILE A 119 15.46 2.78 -9.19
C ILE A 119 15.55 4.10 -9.96
N ALA A 120 15.76 5.23 -9.28
CA ALA A 120 15.82 6.54 -9.91
C ALA A 120 17.04 6.70 -10.83
N LEU A 121 18.22 6.19 -10.41
CA LEU A 121 19.48 6.37 -11.10
C LEU A 121 19.81 5.23 -12.09
N SER A 122 19.03 4.14 -12.12
CA SER A 122 19.29 3.01 -13.03
C SER A 122 19.28 3.47 -14.51
N PRO A 123 20.24 3.04 -15.33
CA PRO A 123 20.18 3.25 -16.78
C PRO A 123 18.91 2.62 -17.37
N VAL A 124 18.39 3.19 -18.46
CA VAL A 124 17.12 2.75 -19.08
C VAL A 124 17.19 1.27 -19.50
N GLU A 125 18.35 0.81 -19.93
CA GLU A 125 18.59 -0.58 -20.36
C GLU A 125 18.38 -1.61 -19.24
N TYR A 126 18.72 -1.26 -18.00
CA TYR A 126 18.60 -2.14 -16.83
C TYR A 126 17.43 -1.77 -15.92
N ALA A 127 16.68 -0.70 -16.24
CA ALA A 127 15.63 -0.17 -15.38
C ALA A 127 14.60 -1.24 -15.02
N ALA A 128 14.10 -2.01 -15.98
CA ALA A 128 13.11 -3.06 -15.76
C ALA A 128 13.59 -4.13 -14.78
N GLN A 129 14.85 -4.58 -14.91
CA GLN A 129 15.43 -5.60 -14.02
C GLN A 129 15.60 -5.07 -12.59
N VAL A 130 16.07 -3.82 -12.45
CA VAL A 130 16.26 -3.16 -11.15
C VAL A 130 14.92 -2.95 -10.47
N ILE A 131 13.91 -2.45 -11.19
CA ILE A 131 12.55 -2.25 -10.69
C ILE A 131 11.98 -3.58 -10.22
N GLN A 132 12.02 -4.63 -11.05
CA GLN A 132 11.49 -5.94 -10.72
C GLN A 132 12.18 -6.56 -9.49
N GLY A 133 13.49 -6.40 -9.36
CA GLY A 133 14.25 -6.88 -8.21
C GLY A 133 13.79 -6.21 -6.91
N PHE A 134 13.74 -4.88 -6.87
CA PHE A 134 13.30 -4.14 -5.67
C PHE A 134 11.80 -4.33 -5.39
N PHE A 135 10.96 -4.42 -6.42
CA PHE A 135 9.55 -4.77 -6.27
C PHE A 135 9.37 -6.11 -5.58
N SER A 136 10.07 -7.15 -6.03
CA SER A 136 10.00 -8.49 -5.43
C SER A 136 10.42 -8.49 -3.96
N ILE A 137 11.52 -7.81 -3.61
CA ILE A 137 11.96 -7.66 -2.22
C ILE A 137 10.90 -6.92 -1.39
N THR A 138 10.32 -5.85 -1.93
CA THR A 138 9.27 -5.07 -1.25
C THR A 138 8.02 -5.91 -0.99
N VAL A 139 7.60 -6.74 -1.96
CA VAL A 139 6.48 -7.69 -1.80
C VAL A 139 6.80 -8.72 -0.71
N LEU A 140 8.02 -9.25 -0.68
CA LEU A 140 8.43 -10.18 0.39
C LEU A 140 8.38 -9.52 1.78
N ILE A 141 8.83 -8.27 1.91
CA ILE A 141 8.70 -7.50 3.16
C ILE A 141 7.23 -7.34 3.54
N PHE A 142 6.35 -7.03 2.58
CA PHE A 142 4.92 -6.90 2.80
C PHE A 142 4.30 -8.23 3.29
N ILE A 143 4.61 -9.35 2.65
CA ILE A 143 4.14 -10.68 3.04
C ILE A 143 4.67 -11.04 4.44
N ALA A 144 5.96 -10.81 4.72
CA ALA A 144 6.55 -11.05 6.03
C ALA A 144 5.86 -10.24 7.14
N LYS A 145 5.49 -8.98 6.86
CA LYS A 145 4.66 -8.15 7.73
C LYS A 145 3.29 -8.81 7.97
N CYS A 146 2.60 -9.22 6.91
CA CYS A 146 1.27 -9.81 7.01
C CYS A 146 1.27 -11.11 7.84
N ILE A 147 2.32 -11.93 7.70
CA ILE A 147 2.48 -13.19 8.47
C ILE A 147 2.86 -12.91 9.94
N SER A 148 3.72 -11.92 10.18
CA SER A 148 4.21 -11.63 11.53
C SER A 148 3.22 -10.83 12.38
N TYR A 149 2.34 -10.05 11.76
CA TYR A 149 1.44 -9.17 12.48
C TYR A 149 0.44 -9.88 13.41
N PRO A 150 -0.16 -11.03 13.08
CA PRO A 150 -1.00 -11.79 14.01
C PRO A 150 -0.31 -12.14 15.34
N TYR A 151 1.01 -12.43 15.30
CA TYR A 151 1.79 -12.64 16.51
C TYR A 151 1.88 -11.38 17.37
N PHE A 152 2.12 -10.22 16.76
CA PHE A 152 2.13 -8.94 17.48
C PHE A 152 0.74 -8.56 18.02
N ALA A 153 -0.32 -8.83 17.26
CA ALA A 153 -1.70 -8.62 17.69
C ALA A 153 -2.01 -9.47 18.94
N TYR A 154 -1.63 -10.74 18.92
CA TYR A 154 -1.79 -11.63 20.07
C TYR A 154 -1.04 -11.12 21.31
N LYS A 155 0.19 -10.64 21.12
CA LYS A 155 1.03 -10.13 22.22
C LYS A 155 0.56 -8.77 22.75
N SER A 156 -0.05 -7.92 21.93
CA SER A 156 -0.56 -6.60 22.36
C SER A 156 -1.80 -6.68 23.23
N ARG A 157 -2.59 -7.76 23.13
CA ARG A 157 -3.88 -8.00 23.82
C ARG A 157 -4.93 -6.90 23.58
N LEU A 158 -4.74 -6.04 22.59
CA LEU A 158 -5.70 -5.01 22.21
C LEU A 158 -6.69 -5.58 21.19
N PRO A 159 -8.02 -5.54 21.46
CA PRO A 159 -9.01 -6.12 20.55
C PRO A 159 -8.94 -5.54 19.13
N GLU A 160 -8.60 -4.26 18.99
CA GLU A 160 -8.47 -3.57 17.72
C GLU A 160 -7.38 -4.17 16.82
N THR A 161 -6.31 -4.69 17.43
CA THR A 161 -5.19 -5.28 16.67
C THR A 161 -5.56 -6.62 16.04
N TYR A 162 -6.53 -7.35 16.59
CA TYR A 162 -7.00 -8.60 15.99
C TYR A 162 -7.75 -8.36 14.67
N PHE A 163 -8.57 -7.30 14.60
CA PHE A 163 -9.24 -6.93 13.34
C PHE A 163 -8.22 -6.63 12.24
N LEU A 164 -7.18 -5.87 12.57
CA LEU A 164 -6.12 -5.57 11.63
C LEU A 164 -5.32 -6.84 11.26
N ALA A 165 -5.12 -7.77 12.19
CA ALA A 165 -4.46 -9.05 11.92
C ALA A 165 -5.25 -9.90 10.93
N VAL A 166 -6.58 -10.01 11.08
CA VAL A 166 -7.45 -10.71 10.13
C VAL A 166 -7.36 -10.07 8.75
N THR A 167 -7.37 -8.73 8.69
CA THR A 167 -7.22 -8.00 7.42
C THR A 167 -5.89 -8.35 6.73
N TYR A 168 -4.78 -8.37 7.47
CA TYR A 168 -3.48 -8.73 6.89
C TYR A 168 -3.42 -10.18 6.43
N LEU A 169 -4.08 -11.12 7.11
CA LEU A 169 -4.17 -12.50 6.63
C LEU A 169 -4.95 -12.62 5.31
N VAL A 170 -6.01 -11.82 5.14
CA VAL A 170 -6.76 -11.77 3.87
C VAL A 170 -5.90 -11.18 2.74
N PHE A 171 -4.97 -10.26 3.04
CA PHE A 171 -4.09 -9.70 2.02
C PHE A 171 -3.00 -10.65 1.52
N ILE A 172 -2.66 -11.72 2.24
CA ILE A 172 -1.64 -12.68 1.80
C ILE A 172 -2.02 -13.34 0.46
N PRO A 173 -3.18 -14.01 0.32
CA PRO A 173 -3.58 -14.62 -0.95
C PRO A 173 -3.72 -13.60 -2.08
N ILE A 174 -4.15 -12.37 -1.77
CA ILE A 174 -4.27 -11.29 -2.75
C ILE A 174 -2.89 -10.86 -3.25
N ALA A 175 -1.93 -10.66 -2.34
CA ALA A 175 -0.56 -10.29 -2.71
C ALA A 175 0.13 -11.39 -3.52
N ILE A 176 -0.10 -12.66 -3.18
CA ILE A 176 0.42 -13.80 -3.95
C ILE A 176 -0.20 -13.83 -5.35
N HIS A 177 -1.53 -13.66 -5.45
CA HIS A 177 -2.23 -13.60 -6.73
C HIS A 177 -1.68 -12.47 -7.61
N ASP A 178 -1.51 -11.27 -7.05
CA ASP A 178 -1.03 -10.12 -7.79
C ASP A 178 0.45 -10.26 -8.19
N ALA A 179 1.27 -10.91 -7.36
CA ALA A 179 2.64 -11.23 -7.72
C ALA A 179 2.72 -12.23 -8.89
N ILE A 180 1.85 -13.25 -8.90
CA ILE A 180 1.71 -14.20 -10.03
C ILE A 180 1.20 -13.47 -11.28
N PHE A 181 0.20 -12.60 -11.13
CA PHE A 181 -0.31 -11.78 -12.23
C PHE A 181 0.80 -10.92 -12.86
N MET A 182 1.62 -10.25 -12.05
CA MET A 182 2.74 -9.42 -12.54
C MET A 182 3.81 -10.25 -13.27
N SER A 183 3.99 -11.51 -12.89
CA SER A 183 4.96 -12.40 -13.55
C SER A 183 4.44 -13.02 -14.84
N THR A 184 3.12 -13.28 -14.95
CA THR A 184 2.50 -13.99 -16.08
C THR A 184 1.75 -13.07 -17.04
N LEU A 185 1.41 -11.84 -16.61
CA LEU A 185 0.55 -10.89 -17.30
C LEU A 185 -0.83 -11.46 -17.67
N GLN A 186 -1.25 -12.54 -16.99
CA GLN A 186 -2.55 -13.19 -17.22
C GLN A 186 -3.52 -12.87 -16.07
N GLY A 187 -4.65 -12.26 -16.39
CA GLY A 187 -5.70 -11.95 -15.41
C GLY A 187 -5.87 -10.47 -15.14
N LYS A 188 -6.30 -10.14 -13.92
CA LYS A 188 -6.48 -8.76 -13.43
C LYS A 188 -5.91 -8.65 -12.01
N PRO A 189 -5.23 -7.54 -11.63
CA PRO A 189 -4.77 -7.36 -10.27
C PRO A 189 -5.97 -7.22 -9.32
N LEU A 190 -5.92 -7.85 -8.16
CA LEU A 190 -6.97 -7.81 -7.14
C LEU A 190 -6.76 -6.70 -6.10
N SER A 191 -5.52 -6.25 -5.90
CA SER A 191 -5.17 -5.23 -4.90
C SER A 191 -5.98 -3.92 -5.03
N PRO A 192 -6.31 -3.39 -6.23
CA PRO A 192 -7.13 -2.19 -6.32
C PRO A 192 -8.56 -2.35 -5.77
N TYR A 193 -9.08 -3.59 -5.72
CA TYR A 193 -10.44 -3.86 -5.25
C TYR A 193 -10.51 -4.11 -3.73
N THR A 194 -9.39 -4.35 -3.08
CA THR A 194 -9.33 -4.70 -1.65
C THR A 194 -9.17 -3.50 -0.73
N ALA A 195 -8.80 -2.36 -1.26
CA ALA A 195 -8.58 -1.15 -0.47
C ALA A 195 -9.85 -0.64 0.26
N PRO A 196 -11.10 -0.72 -0.28
CA PRO A 196 -12.29 -0.39 0.49
C PRO A 196 -12.44 -1.23 1.75
N PHE A 197 -12.06 -2.52 1.67
CA PHE A 197 -12.12 -3.42 2.82
C PHE A 197 -11.11 -3.02 3.90
N SER A 198 -9.87 -2.74 3.53
CA SER A 198 -8.86 -2.27 4.49
C SER A 198 -9.23 -0.92 5.10
N SER A 199 -9.78 -0.03 4.30
CA SER A 199 -10.24 1.28 4.74
C SER A 199 -11.43 1.19 5.70
N ALA A 200 -12.39 0.30 5.44
CA ALA A 200 -13.51 0.04 6.33
C ALA A 200 -13.02 -0.54 7.68
N VAL A 201 -12.07 -1.48 7.65
CA VAL A 201 -11.47 -2.03 8.88
C VAL A 201 -10.73 -0.95 9.66
N ILE A 202 -9.94 -0.11 9.00
CA ILE A 202 -9.26 1.01 9.65
C ILE A 202 -10.28 1.98 10.25
N GLY A 203 -11.31 2.36 9.52
CA GLY A 203 -12.40 3.22 10.03
C GLY A 203 -13.10 2.61 11.24
N PHE A 204 -13.40 1.31 11.19
CA PHE A 204 -14.00 0.59 12.31
C PHE A 204 -13.06 0.56 13.53
N VAL A 205 -11.80 0.20 13.35
CA VAL A 205 -10.78 0.19 14.40
C VAL A 205 -10.62 1.56 15.06
N LEU A 206 -10.68 2.63 14.26
CA LEU A 206 -10.57 3.99 14.75
C LEU A 206 -11.82 4.46 15.51
N ALA A 207 -13.00 3.94 15.17
CA ALA A 207 -14.26 4.27 15.87
C ALA A 207 -14.34 3.65 17.29
N PHE A 208 -13.59 2.58 17.54
CA PHE A 208 -13.56 1.88 18.84
C PHE A 208 -12.40 2.30 19.75
N ARG A 209 -11.56 3.20 19.32
CA ARG A 209 -10.42 3.72 20.09
C ARG A 209 -10.67 5.12 20.63
#